data_2f90a6762c72461bbacbed25e4077069
#
_entry.id   2f90a6762c72461bbacbed25e4077069
#
_cell.length_a   1.000
_cell.length_b   1.000
_cell.length_c   1.000
_cell.angle_alpha   90.00
_cell.angle_beta   90.00
_cell.angle_gamma   90.00
#
_symmetry.space_group_name_H-M   'P 1'
#
loop_
_entity.id
_entity.type
_entity.pdbx_description
1 polymer ?
#
loop_
_entity_poly.entity_id
_entity_poly.type
_entity_poly.pdbx_seq_one_letter_code
_entity_poly.pdbx_strand_id
1 'polypeptide(L)'
;MNLNKSTIPSGSLIENSLPADYSDVYTCEVDFEKEIIPDDIMVNFWTDMPNWINGLFKLRNFLVKFVGLKSSEEDNMKEFERCIRTGETYSFVSVPAKNTNETVLLLSDKHLNAYLSVFIGNKERHKTISAITLVHFKNRLGRIYFFLIRPFHGVIVKSLLKKAVLFKK
;
A
#
# COMPACT_ATOMS: atom_id res chain seq x y z
N MET A 1 -0.02 -19.46 -5.35
CA MET A 1 -0.89 -18.32 -5.00
C MET A 1 -1.08 -17.48 -6.26
N ASN A 2 -2.32 -17.39 -6.73
CA ASN A 2 -2.68 -16.58 -7.89
C ASN A 2 -3.12 -15.19 -7.40
N LEU A 3 -2.59 -14.15 -8.03
CA LEU A 3 -2.95 -12.75 -7.79
C LEU A 3 -3.79 -12.25 -8.95
N ASN A 4 -5.04 -11.92 -8.67
CA ASN A 4 -6.00 -11.45 -9.66
C ASN A 4 -6.29 -9.97 -9.47
N LYS A 5 -6.48 -9.25 -10.59
CA LYS A 5 -7.05 -7.92 -10.53
C LYS A 5 -8.53 -8.05 -10.14
N SER A 6 -8.98 -7.20 -9.22
CA SER A 6 -10.31 -7.25 -8.63
C SER A 6 -10.94 -5.85 -8.53
N THR A 7 -12.10 -5.77 -7.94
CA THR A 7 -12.78 -4.54 -7.54
C THR A 7 -12.64 -4.30 -6.05
N ILE A 8 -12.87 -3.07 -5.60
CA ILE A 8 -12.88 -2.74 -4.17
C ILE A 8 -13.96 -3.61 -3.49
N PRO A 9 -13.60 -4.34 -2.41
CA PRO A 9 -14.57 -5.13 -1.67
C PRO A 9 -15.63 -4.25 -1.02
N SER A 10 -16.88 -4.64 -1.10
CA SER A 10 -17.98 -3.92 -0.46
C SER A 10 -17.79 -3.84 1.06
N GLY A 11 -17.99 -2.65 1.62
CA GLY A 11 -17.78 -2.37 3.03
C GLY A 11 -16.33 -2.15 3.44
N SER A 12 -15.44 -2.00 2.48
CA SER A 12 -14.05 -1.60 2.72
C SER A 12 -13.99 -0.17 3.23
N LEU A 13 -13.17 0.10 4.24
CA LEU A 13 -12.98 1.44 4.82
C LEU A 13 -12.41 2.44 3.81
N ILE A 14 -11.63 1.96 2.84
CA ILE A 14 -11.03 2.81 1.80
C ILE A 14 -12.09 3.39 0.84
N GLU A 15 -13.30 2.82 0.78
CA GLU A 15 -14.41 3.38 -0.02
C GLU A 15 -14.73 4.82 0.37
N ASN A 16 -14.50 5.21 1.63
CA ASN A 16 -14.67 6.59 2.11
C ASN A 16 -13.72 7.60 1.44
N SER A 17 -12.69 7.10 0.75
CA SER A 17 -11.73 7.91 -0.01
C SER A 17 -12.04 7.98 -1.51
N LEU A 18 -13.21 7.53 -1.94
CA LEU A 18 -13.68 7.67 -3.31
C LEU A 18 -14.47 9.00 -3.48
N PRO A 19 -14.52 9.57 -4.70
CA PRO A 19 -13.87 9.11 -5.92
C PRO A 19 -12.36 9.40 -5.93
N ALA A 20 -11.57 8.60 -6.65
CA ALA A 20 -10.13 8.76 -6.81
C ALA A 20 -9.73 8.95 -8.28
N ASP A 21 -8.62 9.65 -8.52
CA ASP A 21 -8.06 9.82 -9.87
C ASP A 21 -7.49 8.51 -10.45
N TYR A 22 -7.03 7.63 -9.57
CA TYR A 22 -6.57 6.29 -9.91
C TYR A 22 -6.96 5.29 -8.83
N SER A 23 -7.31 4.07 -9.26
CA SER A 23 -7.57 2.95 -8.37
C SER A 23 -7.07 1.64 -8.97
N ASP A 24 -6.53 0.77 -8.14
CA ASP A 24 -6.32 -0.64 -8.46
C ASP A 24 -6.51 -1.53 -7.23
N VAL A 25 -6.83 -2.79 -7.50
CA VAL A 25 -7.05 -3.82 -6.48
C VAL A 25 -6.43 -5.11 -6.95
N TYR A 26 -5.60 -5.71 -6.10
CA TYR A 26 -5.04 -7.03 -6.30
C TYR A 26 -5.41 -7.93 -5.14
N THR A 27 -6.03 -9.07 -5.47
CA THR A 27 -6.54 -10.02 -4.47
C THR A 27 -5.89 -11.39 -4.65
N CYS A 28 -5.56 -12.02 -3.54
CA CYS A 28 -5.16 -13.43 -3.48
C CYS A 28 -6.01 -14.20 -2.47
N GLU A 29 -6.05 -15.51 -2.65
CA GLU A 29 -6.71 -16.45 -1.74
C GLU A 29 -5.66 -17.17 -0.90
N VAL A 30 -5.98 -17.38 0.37
CA VAL A 30 -5.16 -18.09 1.36
C VAL A 30 -6.02 -19.06 2.16
N ASP A 31 -5.37 -20.05 2.79
CA ASP A 31 -6.07 -21.03 3.60
C ASP A 31 -6.82 -20.37 4.75
N PHE A 32 -8.02 -20.86 5.04
CA PHE A 32 -8.89 -20.28 6.06
C PHE A 32 -8.29 -20.37 7.46
N GLU A 33 -7.58 -21.45 7.78
CA GLU A 33 -6.98 -21.70 9.10
C GLU A 33 -5.82 -20.76 9.42
N LYS A 34 -5.28 -20.07 8.42
CA LYS A 34 -4.18 -19.12 8.65
C LYS A 34 -4.70 -17.89 9.40
N GLU A 35 -4.17 -17.66 10.58
CA GLU A 35 -4.38 -16.39 11.28
C GLU A 35 -3.62 -15.27 10.55
N ILE A 36 -4.35 -14.24 10.12
CA ILE A 36 -3.80 -13.14 9.34
C ILE A 36 -4.39 -11.85 9.87
N ILE A 37 -3.51 -10.91 10.20
CA ILE A 37 -3.85 -9.58 10.69
C ILE A 37 -3.48 -8.56 9.59
N PRO A 38 -4.38 -7.62 9.25
CA PRO A 38 -4.09 -6.62 8.20
C PRO A 38 -2.81 -5.83 8.47
N ASP A 39 -2.53 -5.49 9.74
CA ASP A 39 -1.32 -4.77 10.13
C ASP A 39 -0.05 -5.54 9.80
N ASP A 40 -0.02 -6.85 10.05
CA ASP A 40 1.16 -7.67 9.78
C ASP A 40 1.45 -7.73 8.28
N ILE A 41 0.40 -7.87 7.46
CA ILE A 41 0.55 -7.79 6.00
C ILE A 41 1.03 -6.41 5.59
N MET A 42 0.48 -5.34 6.17
CA MET A 42 0.87 -3.97 5.86
C MET A 42 2.32 -3.69 6.26
N VAL A 43 2.75 -4.12 7.44
CA VAL A 43 4.17 -4.02 7.89
C VAL A 43 5.07 -4.79 6.94
N ASN A 44 4.76 -6.07 6.66
CA ASN A 44 5.57 -6.93 5.80
C ASN A 44 5.66 -6.39 4.36
N PHE A 45 4.64 -5.68 3.89
CA PHE A 45 4.62 -5.03 2.59
C PHE A 45 5.77 -4.03 2.41
N TRP A 46 6.21 -3.39 3.51
CA TRP A 46 7.24 -2.35 3.50
C TRP A 46 8.60 -2.81 4.01
N THR A 47 8.65 -3.81 4.90
CA THR A 47 9.91 -4.21 5.58
C THR A 47 10.83 -5.05 4.71
N ASP A 48 10.30 -5.83 3.80
CA ASP A 48 11.08 -6.78 3.01
C ASP A 48 10.95 -6.52 1.50
N MET A 49 11.46 -5.36 1.08
CA MET A 49 11.42 -4.97 -0.33
C MET A 49 12.50 -5.69 -1.15
N PRO A 50 12.13 -6.33 -2.27
CA PRO A 50 13.11 -6.87 -3.21
C PRO A 50 14.08 -5.79 -3.73
N ASN A 51 15.32 -6.13 -3.99
CA ASN A 51 16.39 -5.20 -4.43
C ASN A 51 16.01 -4.41 -5.69
N TRP A 52 15.27 -5.02 -6.63
CA TRP A 52 14.83 -4.32 -7.84
C TRP A 52 13.79 -3.22 -7.55
N ILE A 53 12.95 -3.40 -6.52
CA ILE A 53 12.02 -2.36 -6.06
C ILE A 53 12.79 -1.21 -5.40
N ASN A 54 13.83 -1.51 -4.60
CA ASN A 54 14.72 -0.49 -4.06
C ASN A 54 15.40 0.32 -5.17
N GLY A 55 15.73 -0.32 -6.30
CA GLY A 55 16.22 0.38 -7.50
C GLY A 55 15.20 1.37 -8.08
N LEU A 56 13.92 0.99 -8.13
CA LEU A 56 12.84 1.89 -8.57
C LEU A 56 12.60 3.05 -7.58
N PHE A 57 12.73 2.81 -6.28
CA PHE A 57 12.68 3.89 -5.28
C PHE A 57 13.87 4.86 -5.43
N LYS A 58 15.08 4.37 -5.73
CA LYS A 58 16.22 5.24 -6.05
C LYS A 58 15.95 6.07 -7.31
N LEU A 59 15.38 5.47 -8.36
CA LEU A 59 14.96 6.18 -9.56
C LEU A 59 13.87 7.22 -9.24
N ARG A 60 12.88 6.86 -8.43
CA ARG A 60 11.88 7.80 -7.92
C ARG A 60 12.54 8.98 -7.20
N ASN A 61 13.44 8.71 -6.25
CA ASN A 61 14.12 9.74 -5.47
C ASN A 61 15.00 10.64 -6.37
N PHE A 62 15.59 10.09 -7.41
CA PHE A 62 16.31 10.87 -8.43
C PHE A 62 15.36 11.80 -9.20
N LEU A 63 14.24 11.28 -9.71
CA LEU A 63 13.24 12.08 -10.43
C LEU A 63 12.61 13.16 -9.54
N VAL A 64 12.37 12.82 -8.28
CA VAL A 64 11.79 13.72 -7.28
C VAL A 64 12.73 14.87 -6.91
N LYS A 65 14.05 14.67 -6.94
CA LYS A 65 15.03 15.76 -6.77
C LYS A 65 14.89 16.85 -7.82
N PHE A 66 14.60 16.48 -9.08
CA PHE A 66 14.33 17.44 -10.15
C PHE A 66 13.04 18.26 -9.91
N VAL A 67 12.13 17.76 -9.11
CA VAL A 67 10.84 18.41 -8.79
C VAL A 67 10.89 19.13 -7.42
N GLY A 68 12.05 19.17 -6.75
CA GLY A 68 12.25 19.90 -5.49
C GLY A 68 11.61 19.23 -4.26
N LEU A 69 11.39 17.92 -4.29
CA LEU A 69 10.93 17.17 -3.13
C LEU A 69 12.11 16.70 -2.27
N LYS A 70 11.96 16.84 -0.94
CA LYS A 70 12.95 16.29 0.00
C LYS A 70 12.89 14.76 -0.05
N SER A 71 14.04 14.10 -0.23
CA SER A 71 14.18 12.68 0.05
C SER A 71 13.99 12.48 1.55
N SER A 72 13.15 11.53 1.96
CA SER A 72 13.07 11.11 3.36
C SER A 72 14.45 10.68 3.85
N GLU A 73 14.88 11.27 4.97
CA GLU A 73 15.98 10.75 5.78
C GLU A 73 15.64 9.32 6.20
N GLU A 74 16.66 8.54 6.59
CA GLU A 74 16.58 7.11 6.92
C GLU A 74 15.25 6.74 7.60
N ASP A 75 14.42 6.00 6.86
CA ASP A 75 13.11 5.57 7.35
C ASP A 75 13.33 4.67 8.56
N ASN A 76 12.97 5.15 9.74
CA ASN A 76 13.01 4.35 10.95
C ASN A 76 11.85 3.34 10.88
N MET A 77 12.15 2.14 10.40
CA MET A 77 11.17 1.07 10.24
C MET A 77 10.40 0.73 11.52
N LYS A 78 11.02 0.93 12.69
CA LYS A 78 10.35 0.72 13.98
C LYS A 78 9.23 1.74 14.22
N GLU A 79 9.49 3.01 13.89
CA GLU A 79 8.49 4.06 14.01
C GLU A 79 7.37 3.92 12.96
N PHE A 80 7.72 3.44 11.76
CA PHE A 80 6.74 3.13 10.74
C PHE A 80 5.83 1.96 11.16
N GLU A 81 6.40 0.86 11.68
CA GLU A 81 5.63 -0.25 12.24
C GLU A 81 4.73 0.21 13.39
N ARG A 82 5.27 1.04 14.29
CA ARG A 82 4.50 1.65 15.37
C ARG A 82 3.33 2.46 14.84
N CYS A 83 3.54 3.31 13.85
CA CYS A 83 2.48 4.08 13.18
C CYS A 83 1.33 3.18 12.69
N ILE A 84 1.65 2.07 12.01
CA ILE A 84 0.65 1.12 11.52
C ILE A 84 -0.13 0.48 12.68
N ARG A 85 0.57 0.04 13.73
CA ARG A 85 -0.04 -0.69 14.84
C ARG A 85 -0.86 0.19 15.78
N THR A 86 -0.37 1.40 16.06
CA THR A 86 -1.03 2.33 17.00
C THR A 86 -2.03 3.27 16.34
N GLY A 87 -1.94 3.48 15.02
CA GLY A 87 -2.73 4.47 14.31
C GLY A 87 -2.19 5.89 14.43
N GLU A 88 -0.98 6.07 14.99
CA GLU A 88 -0.32 7.36 15.08
C GLU A 88 0.19 7.83 13.71
N THR A 89 0.54 9.10 13.61
CA THR A 89 1.14 9.67 12.39
C THR A 89 2.66 9.63 12.47
N TYR A 90 3.30 9.20 11.40
CA TYR A 90 4.75 9.21 11.26
C TYR A 90 5.15 9.87 9.94
N SER A 91 5.84 11.02 10.01
CA SER A 91 6.29 11.79 8.84
C SER A 91 5.13 12.13 7.90
N PHE A 92 5.16 11.62 6.67
CA PHE A 92 4.10 11.79 5.66
C PHE A 92 3.09 10.64 5.63
N VAL A 93 3.18 9.70 6.59
CA VAL A 93 2.34 8.51 6.70
C VAL A 93 1.38 8.66 7.87
N SER A 94 0.11 8.32 7.65
CA SER A 94 -0.92 8.25 8.69
C SER A 94 -1.85 7.06 8.46
N VAL A 95 -2.60 6.68 9.47
CA VAL A 95 -3.59 5.59 9.43
C VAL A 95 -5.00 6.20 9.59
N PRO A 96 -5.63 6.67 8.52
CA PRO A 96 -6.92 7.35 8.59
C PRO A 96 -8.07 6.44 8.99
N ALA A 97 -7.97 5.13 8.76
CA ALA A 97 -9.00 4.17 9.10
C ALA A 97 -8.40 2.79 9.36
N LYS A 98 -8.97 2.08 10.35
CA LYS A 98 -8.54 0.75 10.74
C LYS A 98 -9.65 0.00 11.45
N ASN A 99 -9.75 -1.32 11.19
CA ASN A 99 -10.58 -2.26 11.95
C ASN A 99 -9.92 -3.65 11.96
N THR A 100 -10.64 -4.66 12.44
CA THR A 100 -10.13 -6.05 12.52
C THR A 100 -9.81 -6.66 11.15
N ASN A 101 -10.44 -6.19 10.09
CA ASN A 101 -10.35 -6.76 8.75
C ASN A 101 -9.59 -5.86 7.77
N GLU A 102 -9.32 -4.62 8.14
CA GLU A 102 -8.71 -3.66 7.22
C GLU A 102 -7.84 -2.63 7.93
N THR A 103 -6.69 -2.34 7.31
CA THR A 103 -5.82 -1.23 7.68
C THR A 103 -5.59 -0.36 6.47
N VAL A 104 -5.92 0.93 6.58
CA VAL A 104 -5.75 1.93 5.52
C VAL A 104 -4.61 2.87 5.91
N LEU A 105 -3.59 2.96 5.06
CA LEU A 105 -2.54 3.97 5.13
C LEU A 105 -2.82 5.12 4.18
N LEU A 106 -2.47 6.31 4.58
CA LEU A 106 -2.39 7.50 3.75
C LEU A 106 -0.95 7.99 3.70
N LEU A 107 -0.39 8.03 2.50
CA LEU A 107 0.88 8.67 2.19
C LEU A 107 0.56 10.02 1.53
N SER A 108 0.82 11.12 2.25
CA SER A 108 0.45 12.45 1.80
C SER A 108 1.69 13.30 1.55
N ASP A 109 1.84 13.80 0.33
CA ASP A 109 2.86 14.77 -0.02
C ASP A 109 2.27 16.03 -0.66
N LYS A 110 3.12 16.91 -1.19
CA LYS A 110 2.71 18.17 -1.84
C LYS A 110 1.96 17.97 -3.16
N HIS A 111 2.09 16.80 -3.79
CA HIS A 111 1.68 16.56 -5.16
C HIS A 111 0.54 15.56 -5.29
N LEU A 112 0.46 14.59 -4.37
CA LEU A 112 -0.59 13.60 -4.35
C LEU A 112 -0.87 13.07 -2.93
N ASN A 113 -2.03 12.45 -2.79
CA ASN A 113 -2.38 11.56 -1.69
C ASN A 113 -2.49 10.15 -2.25
N ALA A 114 -1.75 9.20 -1.68
CA ALA A 114 -1.86 7.79 -1.99
C ALA A 114 -2.42 7.04 -0.78
N TYR A 115 -3.57 6.43 -0.95
CA TYR A 115 -4.14 5.51 0.04
C TYR A 115 -3.75 4.09 -0.34
N LEU A 116 -3.27 3.34 0.61
CA LEU A 116 -2.99 1.92 0.48
C LEU A 116 -3.76 1.17 1.56
N SER A 117 -4.57 0.20 1.17
CA SER A 117 -5.32 -0.63 2.12
C SER A 117 -4.97 -2.09 1.95
N VAL A 118 -4.92 -2.79 3.08
CA VAL A 118 -4.94 -4.25 3.15
C VAL A 118 -6.27 -4.66 3.77
N PHE A 119 -7.12 -5.30 2.97
CA PHE A 119 -8.43 -5.81 3.38
C PHE A 119 -8.43 -7.34 3.41
N ILE A 120 -8.92 -7.93 4.50
CA ILE A 120 -9.07 -9.37 4.67
C ILE A 120 -10.57 -9.73 4.63
N GLY A 121 -10.97 -10.42 3.58
CA GLY A 121 -12.32 -10.94 3.43
C GLY A 121 -12.37 -12.42 3.80
N ASN A 122 -13.45 -12.85 4.44
CA ASN A 122 -13.71 -14.26 4.73
C ASN A 122 -14.68 -14.83 3.69
N LYS A 123 -14.33 -15.98 3.12
CA LYS A 123 -15.18 -16.82 2.30
C LYS A 123 -15.33 -18.18 2.99
N GLU A 124 -16.31 -18.97 2.58
CA GLU A 124 -16.68 -20.22 3.27
C GLU A 124 -15.50 -21.18 3.51
N ARG A 125 -14.52 -21.26 2.59
CA ARG A 125 -13.39 -22.20 2.65
C ARG A 125 -12.02 -21.56 2.59
N HIS A 126 -11.92 -20.25 2.42
CA HIS A 126 -10.66 -19.54 2.32
C HIS A 126 -10.82 -18.08 2.71
N LYS A 127 -9.70 -17.44 3.05
CA LYS A 127 -9.63 -15.98 3.23
C LYS A 127 -9.13 -15.33 1.94
N THR A 128 -9.62 -14.14 1.67
CA THR A 128 -9.08 -13.28 0.60
C THR A 128 -8.30 -12.14 1.20
N ILE A 129 -7.15 -11.83 0.63
CA ILE A 129 -6.36 -10.67 0.99
C ILE A 129 -6.30 -9.76 -0.22
N SER A 130 -6.79 -8.53 -0.06
CA SER A 130 -6.82 -7.52 -1.09
C SER A 130 -5.89 -6.37 -0.73
N ALA A 131 -4.95 -6.05 -1.62
CA ALA A 131 -4.20 -4.81 -1.58
C ALA A 131 -4.89 -3.81 -2.52
N ILE A 132 -5.33 -2.69 -1.97
CA ILE A 132 -6.11 -1.67 -2.66
C ILE A 132 -5.30 -0.38 -2.67
N THR A 133 -5.18 0.24 -3.83
CA THR A 133 -4.52 1.54 -3.98
C THR A 133 -5.50 2.55 -4.54
N LEU A 134 -5.60 3.72 -3.89
CA LEU A 134 -6.27 4.90 -4.44
C LEU A 134 -5.28 6.06 -4.49
N VAL A 135 -5.34 6.86 -5.55
CA VAL A 135 -4.48 8.04 -5.68
C VAL A 135 -5.31 9.25 -6.07
N HIS A 136 -5.08 10.35 -5.34
CA HIS A 136 -5.63 11.67 -5.62
C HIS A 136 -4.51 12.62 -6.01
N PHE A 137 -4.60 13.25 -7.18
CA PHE A 137 -3.59 14.22 -7.61
C PHE A 137 -3.92 15.61 -7.10
N LYS A 138 -3.01 16.21 -6.33
CA LYS A 138 -3.17 17.59 -5.84
C LYS A 138 -2.81 18.62 -6.91
N ASN A 139 -1.97 18.25 -7.89
CA ASN A 139 -1.51 19.14 -8.95
C ASN A 139 -1.01 18.36 -10.18
N ARG A 140 -0.64 19.11 -11.23
CA ARG A 140 -0.15 18.53 -12.50
C ARG A 140 1.13 17.71 -12.33
N LEU A 141 2.03 18.11 -11.42
CA LEU A 141 3.26 17.38 -11.16
C LEU A 141 2.99 15.98 -10.56
N GLY A 142 2.04 15.88 -9.65
CA GLY A 142 1.60 14.58 -9.10
C GLY A 142 1.08 13.65 -10.19
N ARG A 143 0.31 14.18 -11.15
CA ARG A 143 -0.21 13.43 -12.30
C ARG A 143 0.91 12.93 -13.21
N ILE A 144 1.87 13.79 -13.58
CA ILE A 144 3.02 13.44 -14.42
C ILE A 144 3.88 12.38 -13.71
N TYR A 145 4.17 12.59 -12.43
CA TYR A 145 4.94 11.68 -11.60
C TYR A 145 4.30 10.29 -11.54
N PHE A 146 3.01 10.23 -11.26
CA PHE A 146 2.29 8.96 -11.17
C PHE A 146 2.18 8.27 -12.54
N PHE A 147 2.04 9.01 -13.62
CA PHE A 147 2.04 8.47 -14.98
C PHE A 147 3.32 7.68 -15.30
N LEU A 148 4.48 8.17 -14.83
CA LEU A 148 5.77 7.47 -14.98
C LEU A 148 5.87 6.20 -14.14
N ILE A 149 5.22 6.17 -12.95
CA ILE A 149 5.26 5.02 -12.03
C ILE A 149 4.23 3.96 -12.40
N ARG A 150 3.10 4.38 -12.95
CA ARG A 150 1.94 3.52 -13.23
C ARG A 150 2.27 2.19 -13.93
N PRO A 151 3.15 2.13 -14.95
CA PRO A 151 3.50 0.87 -15.61
C PRO A 151 4.10 -0.17 -14.65
N PHE A 152 4.84 0.29 -13.65
CA PHE A 152 5.54 -0.56 -12.67
C PHE A 152 4.69 -0.84 -11.44
N HIS A 153 3.74 0.04 -11.12
CA HIS A 153 2.95 -0.01 -9.90
C HIS A 153 2.29 -1.37 -9.67
N GLY A 154 1.57 -1.88 -10.66
CA GLY A 154 0.89 -3.17 -10.54
C GLY A 154 1.84 -4.36 -10.33
N VAL A 155 3.05 -4.32 -10.90
CA VAL A 155 4.08 -5.35 -10.69
C VAL A 155 4.64 -5.26 -9.28
N ILE A 156 4.88 -4.04 -8.79
CA ILE A 156 5.35 -3.77 -7.42
C ILE A 156 4.34 -4.28 -6.41
N VAL A 157 3.07 -3.85 -6.52
CA VAL A 157 2.02 -4.22 -5.56
C VAL A 157 1.82 -5.74 -5.51
N LYS A 158 1.76 -6.41 -6.67
CA LYS A 158 1.65 -7.87 -6.72
C LYS A 158 2.85 -8.57 -6.08
N SER A 159 4.07 -8.11 -6.34
CA SER A 159 5.29 -8.69 -5.77
C SER A 159 5.33 -8.54 -4.27
N LEU A 160 5.01 -7.36 -3.76
CA LEU A 160 4.99 -7.06 -2.33
C LEU A 160 3.88 -7.83 -1.62
N LEU A 161 2.66 -7.87 -2.18
CA LEU A 161 1.55 -8.62 -1.60
C LEU A 161 1.87 -10.12 -1.53
N LYS A 162 2.40 -10.68 -2.62
CA LYS A 162 2.82 -12.10 -2.63
C LYS A 162 3.83 -12.38 -1.52
N LYS A 163 4.82 -11.52 -1.36
CA LYS A 163 5.87 -11.67 -0.36
C LYS A 163 5.33 -11.50 1.06
N ALA A 164 4.53 -10.46 1.31
CA ALA A 164 3.94 -10.17 2.61
C ALA A 164 3.03 -11.31 3.13
N VAL A 165 2.30 -11.96 2.23
CA VAL A 165 1.42 -13.09 2.57
C VAL A 165 2.19 -14.40 2.80
N LEU A 166 3.32 -14.60 2.10
CA LEU A 166 4.17 -15.79 2.26
C LEU A 166 5.13 -15.69 3.45
N PHE A 167 5.31 -14.48 4.00
CA PHE A 167 6.18 -14.26 5.15
C PHE A 167 5.62 -15.01 6.37
N LYS A 168 6.30 -16.10 6.76
CA LYS A 168 6.08 -16.77 8.04
C LYS A 168 7.00 -16.11 9.07
N LYS A 169 6.42 -15.51 10.11
CA LYS A 169 7.15 -15.33 11.35
C LYS A 169 7.38 -16.67 12.01
#